data_b76f6fea19e1a7044a72bf7334fa2a38
#
_entry.id   b76f6fea19e1a7044a72bf7334fa2a38
#
_cell.length_a   1.000
_cell.length_b   1.000
_cell.length_c   1.000
_cell.angle_alpha   90.00
_cell.angle_beta   90.00
_cell.angle_gamma   90.00
#
_symmetry.space_group_name_H-M   'P 1'
#
loop_
_entity.id
_entity.type
_entity.pdbx_description
1 polymer ?
#
loop_
_entity_poly.entity_id
_entity_poly.type
_entity_poly.pdbx_seq_one_letter_code
_entity_poly.pdbx_strand_id
1 'polypeptide(L)'
;MLAKHRPGIDLAAQVLFFPTVDASFDTDSYRQFAAGPYLDQPTMRWFWNHYLPDVSRRGDPTASPLRASLDALHGLPPALVITAESDVLRDEGESYARRLADAGVDVTAVRYLATIHAFVVLDALARTPAARAAITQAGSFLRDRLGN
;
A
#
# COMPACT_ATOMS: atom_id res chain seq x y z
N MET A 1 -8.92 6.20 6.74
CA MET A 1 -10.08 7.09 6.55
C MET A 1 -11.33 6.58 7.26
N LEU A 2 -11.80 5.34 7.03
CA LEU A 2 -12.98 4.80 7.73
C LEU A 2 -12.86 4.85 9.26
N ALA A 3 -11.67 4.60 9.82
CA ALA A 3 -11.45 4.65 11.27
C ALA A 3 -11.69 6.03 11.90
N LYS A 4 -11.38 7.13 11.18
CA LYS A 4 -11.62 8.51 11.66
C LYS A 4 -13.10 8.88 11.72
N HIS A 5 -13.95 8.21 10.94
CA HIS A 5 -15.37 8.55 10.81
C HIS A 5 -16.30 7.59 11.57
N ARG A 6 -15.74 6.59 12.26
CA ARG A 6 -16.54 5.67 13.10
C ARG A 6 -16.14 5.81 14.57
N PRO A 7 -16.95 6.52 15.38
CA PRO A 7 -16.72 6.59 16.83
C PRO A 7 -16.66 5.18 17.43
N GLY A 8 -15.68 4.94 18.28
CA GLY A 8 -15.50 3.67 18.99
C GLY A 8 -14.63 2.62 18.27
N ILE A 9 -14.03 2.94 17.12
CA ILE A 9 -13.00 2.11 16.51
C ILE A 9 -11.65 2.82 16.64
N ASP A 10 -10.78 2.26 17.48
CA ASP A 10 -9.38 2.69 17.59
C ASP A 10 -8.48 1.64 16.93
N LEU A 11 -7.81 2.03 15.85
CA LEU A 11 -6.88 1.15 15.14
C LEU A 11 -5.48 1.33 15.72
N ALA A 12 -4.91 0.28 16.29
CA ALA A 12 -3.58 0.29 16.87
C ALA A 12 -2.46 0.45 15.84
N ALA A 13 -2.65 -0.07 14.62
CA ALA A 13 -1.67 -0.03 13.55
C ALA A 13 -2.29 -0.31 12.16
N GLN A 14 -1.55 0.00 11.10
CA GLN A 14 -1.85 -0.42 9.74
C GLN A 14 -0.62 -1.07 9.10
N VAL A 15 -0.81 -2.22 8.46
CA VAL A 15 0.22 -2.89 7.65
C VAL A 15 -0.28 -2.97 6.22
N LEU A 16 0.48 -2.39 5.31
CA LEU A 16 0.12 -2.27 3.90
C LEU A 16 1.18 -2.99 3.06
N PHE A 17 0.80 -4.09 2.44
CA PHE A 17 1.64 -4.80 1.49
C PHE A 17 1.27 -4.34 0.08
N PHE A 18 2.25 -3.80 -0.66
CA PHE A 18 2.10 -3.35 -2.06
C PHE A 18 0.73 -2.68 -2.33
N PRO A 19 0.37 -1.64 -1.56
CA PRO A 19 -0.97 -1.10 -1.57
C PRO A 19 -1.31 -0.37 -2.87
N THR A 20 -2.53 -0.58 -3.37
CA THR A 20 -3.13 0.28 -4.38
C THR A 20 -3.71 1.51 -3.68
N VAL A 21 -3.23 2.69 -4.00
CA VAL A 21 -3.58 3.95 -3.31
C VAL A 21 -3.93 5.10 -4.24
N ASP A 22 -3.83 4.91 -5.56
CA ASP A 22 -4.26 5.90 -6.56
C ASP A 22 -4.73 5.22 -7.86
N ALA A 23 -5.56 5.92 -8.63
CA ALA A 23 -6.11 5.45 -9.91
C ALA A 23 -5.55 6.20 -11.12
N SER A 24 -4.43 6.93 -11.00
CA SER A 24 -3.84 7.71 -12.11
C SER A 24 -3.07 6.85 -13.11
N PHE A 25 -2.42 5.78 -12.64
CA PHE A 25 -1.58 4.89 -13.45
C PHE A 25 -0.42 5.61 -14.17
N ASP A 26 0.12 6.68 -13.60
CA ASP A 26 1.06 7.60 -14.25
C ASP A 26 2.43 7.68 -13.57
N THR A 27 2.71 6.84 -12.59
CA THR A 27 4.02 6.77 -11.92
C THR A 27 5.10 6.15 -12.81
N ASP A 28 6.37 6.34 -12.43
CA ASP A 28 7.49 5.71 -13.13
C ASP A 28 7.43 4.19 -13.07
N SER A 29 7.00 3.61 -11.95
CA SER A 29 6.81 2.17 -11.84
C SER A 29 5.72 1.65 -12.79
N TYR A 30 4.63 2.39 -13.01
CA TYR A 30 3.64 2.03 -14.03
C TYR A 30 4.19 2.07 -15.45
N ARG A 31 5.10 2.99 -15.75
CA ARG A 31 5.79 3.04 -17.06
C ARG A 31 6.82 1.92 -17.20
N GLN A 32 7.63 1.71 -16.15
CA GLN A 32 8.70 0.72 -16.14
C GLN A 32 8.18 -0.72 -16.22
N PHE A 33 7.09 -1.00 -15.51
CA PHE A 33 6.51 -2.34 -15.38
C PHE A 33 5.14 -2.48 -16.05
N ALA A 34 4.85 -1.66 -17.08
CA ALA A 34 3.56 -1.65 -17.77
C ALA A 34 3.12 -3.03 -18.28
N ALA A 35 4.09 -3.86 -18.73
CA ALA A 35 3.93 -5.27 -19.08
C ALA A 35 4.73 -6.16 -18.10
N GLY A 36 4.71 -5.77 -16.81
CA GLY A 36 5.62 -6.31 -15.81
C GLY A 36 5.36 -7.73 -15.36
N PRO A 37 6.24 -8.25 -14.49
CA PRO A 37 6.07 -9.59 -13.96
C PRO A 37 4.87 -9.64 -13.01
N TYR A 38 3.94 -10.54 -13.27
CA TYR A 38 2.74 -10.88 -12.50
C TYR A 38 1.63 -9.83 -12.58
N LEU A 39 1.82 -8.61 -12.05
CA LEU A 39 0.84 -7.53 -12.12
C LEU A 39 1.28 -6.50 -13.17
N ASP A 40 0.40 -6.19 -14.10
CA ASP A 40 0.63 -5.23 -15.17
C ASP A 40 -0.39 -4.07 -15.16
N GLN A 41 -0.15 -3.05 -15.96
CA GLN A 41 -1.04 -1.89 -16.04
C GLN A 41 -2.44 -2.23 -16.61
N PRO A 42 -2.60 -3.06 -17.67
CA PRO A 42 -3.92 -3.49 -18.14
C PRO A 42 -4.75 -4.18 -17.06
N THR A 43 -4.14 -5.06 -16.27
CA THR A 43 -4.80 -5.76 -15.15
C THR A 43 -5.24 -4.77 -14.07
N MET A 44 -4.41 -3.77 -13.72
CA MET A 44 -4.80 -2.75 -12.76
C MET A 44 -5.97 -1.90 -13.26
N ARG A 45 -6.00 -1.54 -14.55
CA ARG A 45 -7.15 -0.85 -15.16
C ARG A 45 -8.41 -1.70 -15.09
N TRP A 46 -8.29 -3.00 -15.33
CA TRP A 46 -9.39 -3.96 -15.19
C TRP A 46 -9.91 -4.00 -13.76
N PHE A 47 -9.05 -4.11 -12.73
CA PHE A 47 -9.46 -4.06 -11.33
C PHE A 47 -10.18 -2.77 -10.97
N TRP A 48 -9.67 -1.62 -11.36
CA TRP A 48 -10.31 -0.33 -11.11
C TRP A 48 -11.66 -0.20 -11.81
N ASN A 49 -11.83 -0.74 -13.01
CA ASN A 49 -13.11 -0.73 -13.73
C ASN A 49 -14.19 -1.55 -13.01
N HIS A 50 -13.80 -2.59 -12.30
CA HIS A 50 -14.72 -3.43 -11.51
C HIS A 50 -14.93 -2.87 -10.09
N TYR A 51 -13.88 -2.35 -9.45
CA TYR A 51 -13.97 -1.79 -8.10
C TYR A 51 -14.77 -0.49 -8.06
N LEU A 52 -14.51 0.43 -8.98
CA LEU A 52 -15.19 1.72 -9.10
C LEU A 52 -15.38 2.08 -10.57
N PRO A 53 -16.48 1.61 -11.20
CA PRO A 53 -16.78 1.85 -12.62
C PRO A 53 -16.89 3.33 -12.97
N ASP A 54 -17.43 4.15 -12.06
CA ASP A 54 -17.51 5.60 -12.22
C ASP A 54 -16.13 6.23 -12.08
N VAL A 55 -15.52 6.54 -13.23
CA VAL A 55 -14.17 7.12 -13.31
C VAL A 55 -14.08 8.47 -12.59
N SER A 56 -15.17 9.27 -12.59
CA SER A 56 -15.17 10.58 -11.95
C SER A 56 -14.98 10.52 -10.44
N ARG A 57 -15.32 9.39 -9.82
CA ARG A 57 -15.19 9.14 -8.38
C ARG A 57 -13.84 8.52 -7.97
N ARG A 58 -13.03 8.09 -8.92
CA ARG A 58 -11.74 7.44 -8.60
C ARG A 58 -10.76 8.36 -7.90
N GLY A 59 -10.91 9.68 -8.06
CA GLY A 59 -10.13 10.67 -7.32
C GLY A 59 -10.59 10.93 -5.88
N ASP A 60 -11.70 10.33 -5.45
CA ASP A 60 -12.17 10.43 -4.06
C ASP A 60 -11.10 9.85 -3.10
N PRO A 61 -10.71 10.56 -2.03
CA PRO A 61 -9.75 10.07 -1.05
C PRO A 61 -10.11 8.73 -0.37
N THR A 62 -11.38 8.32 -0.40
CA THR A 62 -11.79 7.00 0.10
C THR A 62 -11.46 5.87 -0.88
N ALA A 63 -11.31 6.17 -2.16
CA ALA A 63 -10.90 5.25 -3.20
C ALA A 63 -9.39 5.38 -3.50
N SER A 64 -8.89 6.61 -3.57
CA SER A 64 -7.49 6.95 -3.84
C SER A 64 -6.88 7.72 -2.66
N PRO A 65 -6.48 7.03 -1.58
CA PRO A 65 -5.99 7.67 -0.37
C PRO A 65 -4.72 8.50 -0.56
N LEU A 66 -3.95 8.28 -1.61
CA LEU A 66 -2.83 9.14 -2.00
C LEU A 66 -3.27 10.59 -2.28
N ARG A 67 -4.54 10.82 -2.63
CA ARG A 67 -5.12 12.15 -2.91
C ARG A 67 -5.71 12.84 -1.68
N ALA A 68 -5.67 12.19 -0.51
CA ALA A 68 -6.14 12.78 0.73
C ALA A 68 -5.32 14.02 1.12
N SER A 69 -5.91 15.02 1.75
CA SER A 69 -5.17 16.13 2.36
C SER A 69 -4.33 15.63 3.54
N LEU A 70 -3.27 16.37 3.92
CA LEU A 70 -2.48 16.02 5.09
C LEU A 70 -3.34 16.03 6.36
N ASP A 71 -4.27 16.95 6.49
CA ASP A 71 -5.22 17.00 7.61
C ASP A 71 -6.09 15.75 7.70
N ALA A 72 -6.49 15.20 6.54
CA ALA A 72 -7.25 13.95 6.50
C ALA A 72 -6.41 12.73 6.88
N LEU A 73 -5.12 12.76 6.62
CA LEU A 73 -4.17 11.71 6.99
C LEU A 73 -3.66 11.85 8.43
N HIS A 74 -3.63 13.07 8.97
CA HIS A 74 -3.18 13.33 10.35
C HIS A 74 -3.94 12.48 11.37
N GLY A 75 -3.24 11.89 12.33
CA GLY A 75 -3.83 11.04 13.37
C GLY A 75 -4.30 9.66 12.88
N LEU A 76 -3.90 9.23 11.68
CA LEU A 76 -4.02 7.82 11.30
C LEU A 76 -3.05 6.98 12.16
N PRO A 77 -3.35 5.67 12.35
CA PRO A 77 -2.51 4.80 13.15
C PRO A 77 -1.11 4.64 12.55
N PRO A 78 -0.10 4.28 13.37
CA PRO A 78 1.23 3.92 12.89
C PRO A 78 1.18 2.95 11.71
N ALA A 79 2.05 3.16 10.71
CA ALA A 79 2.00 2.44 9.44
C ALA A 79 3.30 1.69 9.13
N LEU A 80 3.18 0.45 8.70
CA LEU A 80 4.22 -0.26 7.98
C LEU A 80 3.77 -0.41 6.52
N VAL A 81 4.54 0.15 5.59
CA VAL A 81 4.30 0.06 4.15
C VAL A 81 5.41 -0.77 3.51
N ILE A 82 5.05 -1.89 2.91
CA ILE A 82 5.98 -2.80 2.23
C ILE A 82 5.69 -2.79 0.73
N THR A 83 6.71 -2.47 -0.07
CA THR A 83 6.63 -2.48 -1.53
C THR A 83 7.57 -3.53 -2.13
N ALA A 84 7.26 -3.98 -3.34
CA ALA A 84 8.12 -4.84 -4.12
C ALA A 84 8.89 -4.01 -5.17
N GLU A 85 10.11 -4.44 -5.50
CA GLU A 85 10.95 -3.70 -6.46
C GLU A 85 10.34 -3.65 -7.86
N SER A 86 9.92 -4.81 -8.38
CA SER A 86 9.38 -4.95 -9.72
C SER A 86 7.85 -5.01 -9.69
N ASP A 87 7.22 -3.87 -9.33
CA ASP A 87 5.78 -3.75 -9.14
C ASP A 87 5.27 -2.42 -9.69
N VAL A 88 4.18 -2.44 -10.45
CA VAL A 88 3.52 -1.21 -10.95
C VAL A 88 3.07 -0.30 -9.80
N LEU A 89 2.72 -0.86 -8.64
CA LEU A 89 2.24 -0.13 -7.45
C LEU A 89 3.37 0.42 -6.56
N ARG A 90 4.64 0.14 -6.89
CA ARG A 90 5.78 0.53 -6.05
C ARG A 90 5.76 2.01 -5.69
N ASP A 91 5.72 2.87 -6.70
CA ASP A 91 5.92 4.30 -6.51
C ASP A 91 4.72 4.98 -5.83
N GLU A 92 3.49 4.54 -6.13
CA GLU A 92 2.31 5.06 -5.45
C GLU A 92 2.29 4.65 -3.97
N GLY A 93 2.66 3.39 -3.66
CA GLY A 93 2.78 2.91 -2.27
C GLY A 93 3.82 3.69 -1.46
N GLU A 94 4.99 3.94 -2.04
CA GLU A 94 6.05 4.74 -1.39
C GLU A 94 5.67 6.23 -1.27
N SER A 95 4.97 6.77 -2.26
CA SER A 95 4.47 8.14 -2.21
C SER A 95 3.42 8.29 -1.10
N TYR A 96 2.57 7.29 -0.92
CA TYR A 96 1.61 7.29 0.18
C TYR A 96 2.29 7.22 1.54
N ALA A 97 3.33 6.38 1.70
CA ALA A 97 4.12 6.32 2.92
C ALA A 97 4.74 7.68 3.27
N ARG A 98 5.30 8.40 2.28
CA ARG A 98 5.82 9.77 2.47
C ARG A 98 4.72 10.74 2.92
N ARG A 99 3.55 10.71 2.29
CA ARG A 99 2.42 11.58 2.68
C ARG A 99 1.90 11.30 4.08
N LEU A 100 1.88 10.03 4.51
CA LEU A 100 1.57 9.68 5.90
C LEU A 100 2.59 10.29 6.87
N ALA A 101 3.89 10.18 6.56
CA ALA A 101 4.95 10.80 7.38
C ALA A 101 4.84 12.33 7.41
N ASP A 102 4.57 12.98 6.27
CA ASP A 102 4.34 14.43 6.18
C ASP A 102 3.13 14.89 7.00
N ALA A 103 2.14 14.00 7.17
CA ALA A 103 0.98 14.21 8.04
C ALA A 103 1.24 13.91 9.53
N GLY A 104 2.49 13.59 9.92
CA GLY A 104 2.88 13.29 11.30
C GLY A 104 2.53 11.88 11.76
N VAL A 105 2.22 10.95 10.86
CA VAL A 105 2.02 9.54 11.20
C VAL A 105 3.38 8.87 11.38
N ASP A 106 3.52 8.00 12.40
CA ASP A 106 4.71 7.15 12.58
C ASP A 106 4.74 6.09 11.47
N VAL A 107 5.70 6.18 10.53
CA VAL A 107 5.76 5.35 9.33
C VAL A 107 7.09 4.63 9.21
N THR A 108 7.01 3.33 8.99
CA THR A 108 8.12 2.52 8.45
C THR A 108 7.79 2.12 7.02
N ALA A 109 8.62 2.49 6.05
CA ALA A 109 8.46 2.08 4.65
C ALA A 109 9.66 1.26 4.20
N VAL A 110 9.41 0.10 3.58
CA VAL A 110 10.45 -0.83 3.15
C VAL A 110 10.16 -1.35 1.75
N ARG A 111 11.15 -1.18 0.84
CA ARG A 111 11.15 -1.84 -0.47
C ARG A 111 11.96 -3.12 -0.38
N TYR A 112 11.36 -4.25 -0.76
CA TYR A 112 12.07 -5.52 -0.90
C TYR A 112 12.63 -5.65 -2.31
N LEU A 113 13.97 -5.77 -2.41
CA LEU A 113 14.66 -5.94 -3.68
C LEU A 113 14.47 -7.35 -4.25
N ALA A 114 14.58 -7.49 -5.57
CA ALA A 114 14.40 -8.73 -6.31
C ALA A 114 13.03 -9.42 -6.05
N THR A 115 11.99 -8.63 -5.78
CA THR A 115 10.63 -9.11 -5.56
C THR A 115 9.65 -8.55 -6.59
N ILE A 116 8.56 -9.26 -6.78
CA ILE A 116 7.42 -8.88 -7.63
C ILE A 116 6.19 -8.62 -6.78
N HIS A 117 5.15 -8.01 -7.38
CA HIS A 117 3.85 -7.88 -6.72
C HIS A 117 3.38 -9.21 -6.11
N ALA A 118 2.71 -9.15 -4.98
CA ALA A 118 2.15 -10.30 -4.26
C ALA A 118 3.20 -11.32 -3.72
N PHE A 119 4.49 -10.98 -3.66
CA PHE A 119 5.55 -11.92 -3.25
C PHE A 119 5.34 -12.57 -1.87
N VAL A 120 4.57 -11.95 -0.97
CA VAL A 120 4.27 -12.49 0.37
C VAL A 120 3.05 -13.42 0.39
N VAL A 121 2.22 -13.44 -0.67
CA VAL A 121 0.97 -14.21 -0.72
C VAL A 121 0.97 -15.32 -1.77
N LEU A 122 1.96 -15.34 -2.67
CA LEU A 122 2.10 -16.38 -3.69
C LEU A 122 2.78 -17.60 -3.09
N ASP A 123 2.12 -18.75 -3.11
CA ASP A 123 2.65 -20.02 -2.59
C ASP A 123 4.03 -20.36 -3.16
N ALA A 124 4.25 -20.12 -4.44
CA ALA A 124 5.53 -20.35 -5.10
C ALA A 124 6.69 -19.51 -4.50
N LEU A 125 6.38 -18.37 -3.90
CA LEU A 125 7.35 -17.44 -3.30
C LEU A 125 7.39 -17.47 -1.77
N ALA A 126 6.46 -18.20 -1.12
CA ALA A 126 6.29 -18.20 0.35
C ALA A 126 7.56 -18.62 1.12
N ARG A 127 8.42 -19.43 0.50
CA ARG A 127 9.68 -19.90 1.11
C ARG A 127 10.89 -19.02 0.80
N THR A 128 10.74 -17.97 0.00
CA THR A 128 11.85 -17.05 -0.30
C THR A 128 12.28 -16.28 0.95
N PRO A 129 13.57 -15.93 1.08
CA PRO A 129 14.03 -15.09 2.19
C PRO A 129 13.26 -13.78 2.29
N ALA A 130 12.95 -13.12 1.16
CA ALA A 130 12.23 -11.85 1.13
C ALA A 130 10.80 -11.98 1.68
N ALA A 131 10.04 -13.01 1.25
CA ALA A 131 8.68 -13.23 1.74
C ALA A 131 8.66 -13.48 3.25
N ARG A 132 9.55 -14.35 3.74
CA ARG A 132 9.64 -14.65 5.17
C ARG A 132 10.07 -13.43 6.00
N ALA A 133 11.04 -12.66 5.51
CA ALA A 133 11.50 -11.45 6.18
C ALA A 133 10.37 -10.40 6.27
N ALA A 134 9.63 -10.17 5.18
CA ALA A 134 8.52 -9.23 5.15
C ALA A 134 7.40 -9.62 6.12
N ILE A 135 7.04 -10.91 6.19
CA ILE A 135 6.03 -11.42 7.13
C ILE A 135 6.53 -11.30 8.57
N THR A 136 7.80 -11.63 8.84
CA THR A 136 8.40 -11.49 10.17
C THR A 136 8.41 -10.03 10.62
N GLN A 137 8.79 -9.10 9.73
CA GLN A 137 8.79 -7.67 10.00
C GLN A 137 7.37 -7.18 10.33
N ALA A 138 6.38 -7.56 9.53
CA ALA A 138 4.97 -7.19 9.77
C ALA A 138 4.47 -7.75 11.12
N GLY A 139 4.79 -8.99 11.42
CA GLY A 139 4.44 -9.62 12.70
C GLY A 139 5.09 -8.94 13.90
N SER A 140 6.37 -8.54 13.80
CA SER A 140 7.04 -7.78 14.86
C SER A 140 6.41 -6.39 15.03
N PHE A 141 6.20 -5.67 13.94
CA PHE A 141 5.56 -4.36 13.96
C PHE A 141 4.18 -4.40 14.66
N LEU A 142 3.36 -5.42 14.37
CA LEU A 142 2.05 -5.57 14.99
C LEU A 142 2.17 -5.93 16.48
N ARG A 143 3.07 -6.84 16.87
CA ARG A 143 3.28 -7.18 18.29
C ARG A 143 3.66 -5.95 19.10
N ASP A 144 4.60 -5.15 18.61
CA ASP A 144 5.05 -3.94 19.30
C ASP A 144 3.91 -2.92 19.52
N ARG A 145 2.91 -2.90 18.63
CA ARG A 145 1.76 -1.97 18.71
C ARG A 145 0.57 -2.53 19.48
N LEU A 146 0.45 -3.85 19.58
CA LEU A 146 -0.64 -4.52 20.29
C LEU A 146 -0.30 -4.85 21.74
N GLY A 147 0.95 -4.62 22.17
CA GLY A 147 1.38 -4.82 23.55
C GLY A 147 1.53 -6.29 23.98
N ASN A 148 1.83 -7.19 23.03
CA ASN A 148 2.06 -8.62 23.28
C ASN A 148 3.54 -8.99 23.08
#